data_0d79f35e941b12fb39d52aabf5f8418a
#
_entry.id   0d79f35e941b12fb39d52aabf5f8418a
#
_cell.length_a   1.000
_cell.length_b   1.000
_cell.length_c   1.000
_cell.angle_alpha   90.00
_cell.angle_beta   90.00
_cell.angle_gamma   90.00
#
_symmetry.space_group_name_H-M   'P 1'
#
loop_
_entity.id
_entity.type
_entity.pdbx_description
1 polymer ?
#
loop_
_entity_poly.entity_id
_entity_poly.type
_entity_poly.pdbx_seq_one_letter_code
_entity_poly.pdbx_strand_id
1 'polypeptide(L)'
;MISLRRPKPLSLVTGAAGFIGSNLVDYLLEQGHQVVCVDNESANNDKFYWNKDTYNVSGDITDYKTMKNAFTNVDYVFHLAAESRLQPAIENPIGAVEKNCVGTTVMLQCAREAGVKRFVYSSTSSAYGNNPYPNIETQPDDCLNPYSASKAAGEKFCKMYTDLYGLETVVLRYFNVFGDRSPTRGQYAPVIGIFQRQKDAGQALTIVGDGSQRRDFVHVKDVARANYMAATSPLLYHDQIDNHLGEVFNVGSGTCYTIQQIANAISLNQTYIPERKGEMNTTFADITKIDKLIGWKPEIDVLDWLK
;
A
#
# COMPACT_ATOMS: atom_id res chain seq x y z
N MET A 1 10.48 29.28 -31.47
CA MET A 1 9.53 28.28 -30.98
C MET A 1 9.49 28.39 -29.48
N ILE A 2 8.42 28.91 -28.90
CA ILE A 2 8.22 28.91 -27.44
C ILE A 2 7.89 27.45 -27.08
N SER A 3 8.82 26.73 -26.43
CA SER A 3 8.55 25.44 -25.85
C SER A 3 7.53 25.66 -24.72
N LEU A 4 6.28 25.41 -25.00
CA LEU A 4 5.26 25.30 -23.95
C LEU A 4 5.64 24.08 -23.10
N ARG A 5 6.37 24.31 -22.00
CA ARG A 5 6.54 23.26 -20.97
C ARG A 5 5.13 22.81 -20.58
N ARG A 6 4.84 21.52 -20.76
CA ARG A 6 3.60 20.94 -20.21
C ARG A 6 3.58 21.26 -18.71
N PRO A 7 2.45 21.73 -18.17
CA PRO A 7 2.36 21.94 -16.73
C PRO A 7 2.72 20.61 -16.02
N LYS A 8 3.43 20.72 -14.87
CA LYS A 8 3.79 19.55 -14.08
C LYS A 8 2.51 18.83 -13.65
N PRO A 9 2.44 17.49 -13.73
CA PRO A 9 1.28 16.77 -13.25
C PRO A 9 1.02 17.05 -11.76
N LEU A 10 -0.24 17.18 -11.37
CA LEU A 10 -0.66 17.33 -9.97
C LEU A 10 -1.19 15.99 -9.47
N SER A 11 -0.54 15.45 -8.45
CA SER A 11 -0.92 14.21 -7.79
C SER A 11 -1.49 14.46 -6.40
N LEU A 12 -2.55 13.75 -6.03
CA LEU A 12 -3.08 13.74 -4.68
C LEU A 12 -2.74 12.40 -4.01
N VAL A 13 -2.13 12.46 -2.83
CA VAL A 13 -1.78 11.29 -2.02
C VAL A 13 -2.55 11.36 -0.70
N THR A 14 -3.35 10.35 -0.37
CA THR A 14 -3.97 10.22 0.94
C THR A 14 -3.16 9.26 1.82
N GLY A 15 -3.17 9.47 3.15
CA GLY A 15 -2.24 8.77 4.03
C GLY A 15 -0.79 9.23 3.78
N ALA A 16 -0.65 10.47 3.32
CA ALA A 16 0.59 11.04 2.77
C ALA A 16 1.69 11.23 3.81
N ALA A 17 1.32 11.45 5.09
CA ALA A 17 2.27 11.63 6.19
C ALA A 17 2.69 10.30 6.83
N GLY A 18 2.06 9.18 6.44
CA GLY A 18 2.36 7.83 6.91
C GLY A 18 3.60 7.21 6.28
N PHE A 19 3.89 5.94 6.63
CA PHE A 19 5.05 5.19 6.16
C PHE A 19 5.15 5.14 4.63
N ILE A 20 4.21 4.46 3.97
CA ILE A 20 4.26 4.26 2.52
C ILE A 20 3.98 5.57 1.80
N GLY A 21 2.99 6.35 2.27
CA GLY A 21 2.57 7.61 1.64
C GLY A 21 3.70 8.62 1.55
N SER A 22 4.47 8.82 2.62
CA SER A 22 5.56 9.80 2.63
C SER A 22 6.73 9.43 1.71
N ASN A 23 7.02 8.13 1.56
CA ASN A 23 8.01 7.65 0.59
C ASN A 23 7.51 7.83 -0.86
N LEU A 24 6.22 7.59 -1.10
CA LEU A 24 5.60 7.85 -2.40
C LEU A 24 5.60 9.35 -2.74
N VAL A 25 5.31 10.22 -1.78
CA VAL A 25 5.36 11.68 -1.96
C VAL A 25 6.75 12.12 -2.41
N ASP A 26 7.81 11.67 -1.73
CA ASP A 26 9.19 11.99 -2.12
C ASP A 26 9.49 11.51 -3.55
N TYR A 27 9.11 10.27 -3.88
CA TYR A 27 9.31 9.73 -5.21
C TYR A 27 8.56 10.52 -6.30
N LEU A 28 7.32 10.94 -6.05
CA LEU A 28 6.53 11.76 -6.99
C LEU A 28 7.17 13.11 -7.23
N LEU A 29 7.72 13.77 -6.20
CA LEU A 29 8.46 15.02 -6.33
C LEU A 29 9.72 14.83 -7.17
N GLU A 30 10.48 13.74 -6.97
CA GLU A 30 11.64 13.36 -7.78
C GLU A 30 11.26 13.16 -9.27
N GLN A 31 10.07 12.60 -9.53
CA GLN A 31 9.53 12.44 -10.89
C GLN A 31 8.96 13.75 -11.48
N GLY A 32 9.06 14.87 -10.74
CA GLY A 32 8.66 16.19 -11.21
C GLY A 32 7.18 16.51 -11.04
N HIS A 33 6.42 15.73 -10.29
CA HIS A 33 5.03 16.05 -9.96
C HIS A 33 4.94 17.18 -8.93
N GLN A 34 3.83 17.91 -8.93
CA GLN A 34 3.35 18.66 -7.78
C GLN A 34 2.48 17.71 -6.96
N VAL A 35 2.47 17.83 -5.62
CA VAL A 35 1.75 16.89 -4.77
C VAL A 35 0.86 17.61 -3.77
N VAL A 36 -0.41 17.19 -3.69
CA VAL A 36 -1.33 17.46 -2.60
C VAL A 36 -1.28 16.28 -1.64
N CYS A 37 -0.87 16.53 -0.42
CA CYS A 37 -0.81 15.55 0.66
C CYS A 37 -2.03 15.67 1.55
N VAL A 38 -2.77 14.58 1.74
CA VAL A 38 -3.92 14.52 2.65
C VAL A 38 -3.64 13.48 3.73
N ASP A 39 -3.75 13.87 5.00
CA ASP A 39 -3.65 12.98 6.15
C ASP A 39 -4.41 13.57 7.34
N ASN A 40 -4.94 12.74 8.23
CA ASN A 40 -5.57 13.16 9.47
C ASN A 40 -4.78 12.77 10.72
N GLU A 41 -3.56 12.21 10.51
CA GLU A 41 -2.65 11.76 11.57
C GLU A 41 -3.29 10.74 12.54
N SER A 42 -4.31 10.00 12.10
CA SER A 42 -5.02 9.03 12.93
C SER A 42 -4.28 7.70 13.08
N ALA A 43 -3.28 7.44 12.22
CA ALA A 43 -2.47 6.23 12.34
C ALA A 43 -1.60 6.29 13.58
N ASN A 44 -1.52 5.16 14.32
CA ASN A 44 -0.62 5.05 15.47
C ASN A 44 0.82 4.84 14.98
N ASN A 45 1.42 5.88 14.42
CA ASN A 45 2.78 5.92 13.93
C ASN A 45 3.71 6.55 14.97
N ASP A 46 5.02 6.23 14.89
CA ASP A 46 6.04 6.86 15.72
C ASP A 46 6.19 8.35 15.40
N LYS A 47 5.99 8.70 14.14
CA LYS A 47 6.12 10.04 13.58
C LYS A 47 5.32 10.18 12.29
N PHE A 48 4.83 11.38 12.02
CA PHE A 48 4.26 11.78 10.73
C PHE A 48 5.30 12.58 9.92
N TYR A 49 5.35 12.32 8.62
CA TYR A 49 6.37 12.86 7.72
C TYR A 49 5.74 13.74 6.64
N TRP A 50 5.40 14.97 7.00
CA TRP A 50 4.93 15.96 6.04
C TRP A 50 6.11 16.52 5.24
N ASN A 51 6.00 16.47 3.91
CA ASN A 51 7.01 17.10 3.06
C ASN A 51 6.66 18.60 2.91
N LYS A 52 7.67 19.48 3.09
CA LYS A 52 7.52 20.95 3.03
C LYS A 52 7.30 21.48 1.61
N ASP A 53 7.67 20.73 0.60
CA ASP A 53 7.61 21.12 -0.81
C ASP A 53 6.27 20.68 -1.47
N THR A 54 5.25 20.38 -0.65
CA THR A 54 3.92 19.91 -1.08
C THR A 54 2.79 20.78 -0.51
N TYR A 55 1.59 20.62 -1.07
CA TYR A 55 0.37 21.23 -0.53
C TYR A 55 -0.24 20.31 0.53
N ASN A 56 -0.02 20.64 1.81
CA ASN A 56 -0.46 19.79 2.92
C ASN A 56 -1.88 20.15 3.37
N VAL A 57 -2.76 19.15 3.42
CA VAL A 57 -4.15 19.25 3.86
C VAL A 57 -4.37 18.27 5.02
N SER A 58 -4.62 18.80 6.20
CA SER A 58 -5.12 18.00 7.33
C SER A 58 -6.61 17.74 7.12
N GLY A 59 -7.02 16.47 6.94
CA GLY A 59 -8.40 16.14 6.67
C GLY A 59 -8.68 14.64 6.68
N ASP A 60 -9.94 14.30 6.96
CA ASP A 60 -10.43 12.93 6.96
C ASP A 60 -11.02 12.56 5.60
N ILE A 61 -10.64 11.38 5.08
CA ILE A 61 -11.13 10.90 3.78
C ILE A 61 -12.64 10.64 3.75
N THR A 62 -13.31 10.57 4.90
CA THR A 62 -14.76 10.42 5.00
C THR A 62 -15.50 11.76 4.87
N ASP A 63 -14.79 12.88 5.03
CA ASP A 63 -15.36 14.23 4.84
C ASP A 63 -15.36 14.62 3.36
N TYR A 64 -16.46 14.30 2.67
CA TYR A 64 -16.64 14.63 1.26
C TYR A 64 -16.40 16.11 0.92
N LYS A 65 -16.84 17.03 1.77
CA LYS A 65 -16.72 18.47 1.49
C LYS A 65 -15.26 18.93 1.50
N THR A 66 -14.50 18.49 2.48
CA THR A 66 -13.05 18.78 2.56
C THR A 66 -12.31 18.13 1.43
N MET A 67 -12.59 16.85 1.16
CA MET A 67 -11.92 16.11 0.09
C MET A 67 -12.22 16.71 -1.28
N LYS A 68 -13.45 17.07 -1.60
CA LYS A 68 -13.80 17.72 -2.87
C LYS A 68 -12.96 18.94 -3.18
N ASN A 69 -12.65 19.76 -2.18
CA ASN A 69 -11.80 20.95 -2.35
C ASN A 69 -10.33 20.59 -2.67
N ALA A 70 -9.82 19.48 -2.09
CA ALA A 70 -8.46 19.02 -2.34
C ALA A 70 -8.24 18.48 -3.76
N PHE A 71 -9.30 18.14 -4.49
CA PHE A 71 -9.23 17.58 -5.84
C PHE A 71 -9.12 18.61 -6.98
N THR A 72 -8.99 19.88 -6.69
CA THR A 72 -8.91 20.93 -7.72
C THR A 72 -7.69 20.71 -8.62
N ASN A 73 -7.93 20.49 -9.93
CA ASN A 73 -6.92 20.26 -10.97
C ASN A 73 -6.02 19.03 -10.74
N VAL A 74 -6.44 18.05 -9.96
CA VAL A 74 -5.67 16.80 -9.73
C VAL A 74 -5.70 15.93 -10.98
N ASP A 75 -4.52 15.50 -11.43
CA ASP A 75 -4.36 14.57 -12.55
C ASP A 75 -4.40 13.11 -12.08
N TYR A 76 -3.73 12.77 -10.97
CA TYR A 76 -3.57 11.41 -10.45
C TYR A 76 -3.89 11.34 -8.97
N VAL A 77 -4.50 10.25 -8.55
CA VAL A 77 -4.79 9.99 -7.13
C VAL A 77 -4.11 8.70 -6.69
N PHE A 78 -3.46 8.76 -5.54
CA PHE A 78 -2.87 7.61 -4.84
C PHE A 78 -3.56 7.50 -3.48
N HIS A 79 -4.45 6.51 -3.36
CA HIS A 79 -5.27 6.37 -2.18
C HIS A 79 -4.71 5.33 -1.23
N LEU A 80 -3.93 5.80 -0.22
CA LEU A 80 -3.27 4.96 0.79
C LEU A 80 -3.90 5.09 2.18
N ALA A 81 -4.67 6.15 2.45
CA ALA A 81 -5.36 6.33 3.73
C ALA A 81 -6.33 5.17 4.00
N ALA A 82 -6.19 4.54 5.15
CA ALA A 82 -6.98 3.38 5.56
C ALA A 82 -6.82 3.09 7.05
N GLU A 83 -7.76 2.32 7.65
CA GLU A 83 -7.38 1.48 8.76
C GLU A 83 -6.53 0.34 8.18
N SER A 84 -5.23 0.35 8.46
CA SER A 84 -4.24 -0.49 7.77
C SER A 84 -3.73 -1.65 8.61
N ARG A 85 -4.26 -1.82 9.84
CA ARG A 85 -3.78 -2.82 10.80
C ARG A 85 -4.86 -3.82 11.16
N LEU A 86 -4.44 -5.08 11.22
CA LEU A 86 -5.33 -6.21 11.46
C LEU A 86 -6.02 -6.12 12.82
N GLN A 87 -5.27 -5.92 13.90
CA GLN A 87 -5.85 -5.95 15.26
C GLN A 87 -6.76 -4.75 15.56
N PRO A 88 -6.39 -3.50 15.24
CA PRO A 88 -7.31 -2.37 15.35
C PRO A 88 -8.61 -2.57 14.58
N ALA A 89 -8.55 -3.18 13.39
CA ALA A 89 -9.76 -3.49 12.62
C ALA A 89 -10.62 -4.59 13.27
N ILE A 90 -10.01 -5.57 13.96
CA ILE A 90 -10.76 -6.57 14.74
C ILE A 90 -11.41 -5.93 15.97
N GLU A 91 -10.69 -5.04 16.66
CA GLU A 91 -11.19 -4.35 17.86
C GLU A 91 -12.30 -3.33 17.52
N ASN A 92 -12.20 -2.67 16.36
CA ASN A 92 -13.19 -1.71 15.86
C ASN A 92 -13.55 -1.97 14.38
N PRO A 93 -14.34 -3.00 14.07
CA PRO A 93 -14.70 -3.33 12.70
C PRO A 93 -15.56 -2.27 12.01
N ILE A 94 -16.38 -1.54 12.76
CA ILE A 94 -17.20 -0.44 12.21
C ILE A 94 -16.29 0.67 11.71
N GLY A 95 -15.33 1.11 12.51
CA GLY A 95 -14.37 2.14 12.13
C GLY A 95 -13.49 1.72 10.94
N ALA A 96 -13.14 0.43 10.84
CA ALA A 96 -12.42 -0.10 9.68
C ALA A 96 -13.26 0.00 8.39
N VAL A 97 -14.55 -0.37 8.44
CA VAL A 97 -15.47 -0.25 7.30
C VAL A 97 -15.71 1.22 6.95
N GLU A 98 -15.91 2.09 7.93
CA GLU A 98 -16.09 3.52 7.71
C GLU A 98 -14.89 4.12 6.94
N LYS A 99 -13.67 3.89 7.39
CA LYS A 99 -12.47 4.39 6.71
C LYS A 99 -12.25 3.71 5.36
N ASN A 100 -12.25 2.38 5.33
CA ASN A 100 -11.82 1.63 4.15
C ASN A 100 -12.89 1.51 3.07
N CYS A 101 -14.18 1.53 3.42
CA CYS A 101 -15.27 1.46 2.44
C CYS A 101 -15.87 2.84 2.16
N VAL A 102 -16.35 3.55 3.20
CA VAL A 102 -16.98 4.86 3.01
C VAL A 102 -15.94 5.88 2.54
N GLY A 103 -14.78 5.95 3.22
CA GLY A 103 -13.69 6.85 2.81
C GLY A 103 -13.23 6.60 1.38
N THR A 104 -13.00 5.34 0.98
CA THR A 104 -12.64 5.00 -0.41
C THR A 104 -13.72 5.43 -1.40
N THR A 105 -15.00 5.24 -1.07
CA THR A 105 -16.12 5.67 -1.94
C THR A 105 -16.15 7.19 -2.10
N VAL A 106 -15.92 7.94 -1.01
CA VAL A 106 -15.80 9.41 -1.05
C VAL A 106 -14.67 9.83 -1.99
N MET A 107 -13.50 9.21 -1.87
CA MET A 107 -12.33 9.53 -2.69
C MET A 107 -12.56 9.21 -4.18
N LEU A 108 -13.18 8.07 -4.50
CA LEU A 108 -13.57 7.70 -5.85
C LEU A 108 -14.58 8.68 -6.45
N GLN A 109 -15.57 9.11 -5.65
CA GLN A 109 -16.56 10.09 -6.10
C GLN A 109 -15.93 11.45 -6.37
N CYS A 110 -15.04 11.93 -5.50
CA CYS A 110 -14.30 13.18 -5.72
C CYS A 110 -13.40 13.08 -6.98
N ALA A 111 -12.72 11.94 -7.20
CA ALA A 111 -11.89 11.70 -8.37
C ALA A 111 -12.70 11.75 -9.66
N ARG A 112 -13.87 11.09 -9.68
CA ARG A 112 -14.80 11.12 -10.82
C ARG A 112 -15.27 12.54 -11.12
N GLU A 113 -15.72 13.30 -10.10
CA GLU A 113 -16.22 14.65 -10.29
C GLU A 113 -15.14 15.65 -10.74
N ALA A 114 -13.88 15.44 -10.31
CA ALA A 114 -12.75 16.25 -10.72
C ALA A 114 -12.18 15.88 -12.10
N GLY A 115 -12.63 14.77 -12.70
CA GLY A 115 -12.09 14.29 -13.97
C GLY A 115 -10.64 13.81 -13.88
N VAL A 116 -10.29 13.17 -12.77
CA VAL A 116 -8.96 12.58 -12.53
C VAL A 116 -8.64 11.57 -13.63
N LYS A 117 -7.40 11.60 -14.14
CA LYS A 117 -6.95 10.71 -15.23
C LYS A 117 -6.83 9.26 -14.76
N ARG A 118 -6.28 9.04 -13.56
CA ARG A 118 -6.18 7.69 -12.97
C ARG A 118 -6.16 7.73 -11.46
N PHE A 119 -6.82 6.73 -10.86
CA PHE A 119 -6.93 6.49 -9.43
C PHE A 119 -6.23 5.18 -9.08
N VAL A 120 -5.16 5.24 -8.30
CA VAL A 120 -4.42 4.07 -7.80
C VAL A 120 -4.86 3.77 -6.38
N TYR A 121 -5.40 2.58 -6.16
CA TYR A 121 -5.87 2.10 -4.88
C TYR A 121 -4.88 1.16 -4.23
N SER A 122 -4.42 1.48 -3.02
CA SER A 122 -3.56 0.62 -2.22
C SER A 122 -4.38 -0.43 -1.49
N SER A 123 -4.33 -1.66 -1.96
CA SER A 123 -4.95 -2.82 -1.33
C SER A 123 -3.93 -3.70 -0.59
N THR A 124 -4.26 -4.95 -0.31
CA THR A 124 -3.49 -5.82 0.58
C THR A 124 -3.49 -7.28 0.12
N SER A 125 -2.37 -7.95 0.28
CA SER A 125 -2.26 -9.40 0.12
C SER A 125 -3.09 -10.19 1.15
N SER A 126 -3.53 -9.55 2.24
CA SER A 126 -4.41 -10.19 3.23
C SER A 126 -5.77 -10.60 2.67
N ALA A 127 -6.15 -10.11 1.49
CA ALA A 127 -7.35 -10.55 0.78
C ALA A 127 -7.26 -12.02 0.33
N TYR A 128 -6.05 -12.56 0.17
CA TYR A 128 -5.85 -13.96 -0.24
C TYR A 128 -6.14 -14.99 0.86
N GLY A 129 -6.07 -14.60 2.14
CA GLY A 129 -6.33 -15.51 3.26
C GLY A 129 -5.51 -16.79 3.20
N ASN A 130 -6.21 -17.95 3.21
CA ASN A 130 -5.61 -19.28 3.17
C ASN A 130 -5.48 -19.87 1.75
N ASN A 131 -5.65 -19.06 0.72
CA ASN A 131 -5.48 -19.52 -0.65
C ASN A 131 -4.07 -20.12 -0.87
N PRO A 132 -3.92 -21.09 -1.77
CA PRO A 132 -2.61 -21.66 -2.10
C PRO A 132 -1.67 -20.60 -2.66
N TYR A 133 -0.38 -20.78 -2.40
CA TYR A 133 0.68 -19.88 -2.88
C TYR A 133 1.53 -20.56 -3.98
N PRO A 134 2.17 -19.77 -4.90
CA PRO A 134 2.18 -18.31 -4.93
C PRO A 134 0.79 -17.73 -5.18
N ASN A 135 0.49 -16.57 -4.55
CA ASN A 135 -0.80 -15.90 -4.70
C ASN A 135 -0.86 -15.22 -6.09
N ILE A 136 -1.90 -15.54 -6.85
CA ILE A 136 -2.19 -14.93 -8.15
C ILE A 136 -3.49 -14.12 -8.08
N GLU A 137 -3.61 -13.05 -8.88
CA GLU A 137 -4.70 -12.09 -8.78
C GLU A 137 -6.07 -12.67 -9.15
N THR A 138 -6.11 -13.82 -9.83
CA THR A 138 -7.36 -14.53 -10.19
C THR A 138 -7.92 -15.42 -9.07
N GLN A 139 -7.19 -15.59 -7.97
CA GLN A 139 -7.70 -16.32 -6.81
C GLN A 139 -8.89 -15.57 -6.18
N PRO A 140 -9.91 -16.31 -5.68
CA PRO A 140 -11.02 -15.70 -4.96
C PRO A 140 -10.53 -15.02 -3.67
N ASP A 141 -11.24 -13.97 -3.24
CA ASP A 141 -10.97 -13.37 -1.94
C ASP A 141 -11.33 -14.38 -0.83
N ASP A 142 -10.40 -14.59 0.12
CA ASP A 142 -10.59 -15.37 1.35
C ASP A 142 -10.25 -14.50 2.58
N CYS A 143 -11.09 -13.49 2.81
CA CYS A 143 -10.86 -12.49 3.82
C CYS A 143 -11.10 -13.03 5.23
N LEU A 144 -10.04 -13.15 6.05
CA LEU A 144 -10.08 -13.73 7.38
C LEU A 144 -10.41 -12.73 8.51
N ASN A 145 -10.52 -11.45 8.21
CA ASN A 145 -10.70 -10.40 9.23
C ASN A 145 -11.32 -9.12 8.61
N PRO A 146 -11.83 -8.17 9.44
CA PRO A 146 -12.47 -6.95 8.97
C PRO A 146 -11.56 -6.05 8.13
N TYR A 147 -10.25 -6.05 8.40
CA TYR A 147 -9.29 -5.29 7.59
C TYR A 147 -9.25 -5.81 6.15
N SER A 148 -8.99 -7.10 5.95
CA SER A 148 -8.93 -7.68 4.61
C SER A 148 -10.25 -7.57 3.86
N ALA A 149 -11.38 -7.81 4.54
CA ALA A 149 -12.72 -7.70 3.95
C ALA A 149 -13.03 -6.27 3.49
N SER A 150 -12.74 -5.26 4.32
CA SER A 150 -12.99 -3.86 3.97
C SER A 150 -12.07 -3.35 2.85
N LYS A 151 -10.81 -3.84 2.79
CA LYS A 151 -9.89 -3.52 1.68
C LYS A 151 -10.33 -4.16 0.37
N ALA A 152 -10.73 -5.45 0.39
CA ALA A 152 -11.27 -6.14 -0.78
C ALA A 152 -12.58 -5.50 -1.28
N ALA A 153 -13.43 -4.98 -0.40
CA ALA A 153 -14.59 -4.19 -0.80
C ALA A 153 -14.20 -2.92 -1.57
N GLY A 154 -13.13 -2.23 -1.15
CA GLY A 154 -12.57 -1.09 -1.88
C GLY A 154 -12.14 -1.43 -3.31
N GLU A 155 -11.57 -2.63 -3.54
CA GLU A 155 -11.23 -3.12 -4.89
C GLU A 155 -12.48 -3.24 -5.78
N LYS A 156 -13.58 -3.77 -5.22
CA LYS A 156 -14.86 -3.88 -5.94
C LYS A 156 -15.44 -2.50 -6.28
N PHE A 157 -15.29 -1.51 -5.38
CA PHE A 157 -15.69 -0.14 -5.68
C PHE A 157 -14.83 0.47 -6.80
N CYS A 158 -13.51 0.25 -6.80
CA CYS A 158 -12.65 0.70 -7.90
C CYS A 158 -13.13 0.14 -9.23
N LYS A 159 -13.31 -1.17 -9.33
CA LYS A 159 -13.82 -1.81 -10.55
C LYS A 159 -15.18 -1.26 -10.96
N MET A 160 -16.11 -1.13 -10.03
CA MET A 160 -17.44 -0.58 -10.31
C MET A 160 -17.38 0.85 -10.84
N TYR A 161 -16.50 1.72 -10.27
CA TYR A 161 -16.32 3.08 -10.78
C TYR A 161 -15.73 3.11 -12.18
N THR A 162 -14.84 2.17 -12.51
CA THR A 162 -14.33 1.99 -13.86
C THR A 162 -15.44 1.58 -14.82
N ASP A 163 -16.16 0.52 -14.51
CA ASP A 163 -17.15 -0.07 -15.40
C ASP A 163 -18.37 0.86 -15.62
N LEU A 164 -18.82 1.52 -14.56
CA LEU A 164 -20.05 2.33 -14.59
C LEU A 164 -19.80 3.79 -14.97
N TYR A 165 -18.68 4.35 -14.56
CA TYR A 165 -18.43 5.79 -14.71
C TYR A 165 -17.22 6.13 -15.59
N GLY A 166 -16.47 5.14 -16.06
CA GLY A 166 -15.28 5.34 -16.89
C GLY A 166 -14.09 5.98 -16.16
N LEU A 167 -14.07 5.95 -14.82
CA LEU A 167 -12.90 6.39 -14.06
C LEU A 167 -11.80 5.33 -14.19
N GLU A 168 -10.64 5.69 -14.73
CA GLU A 168 -9.52 4.76 -14.78
C GLU A 168 -9.02 4.45 -13.36
N THR A 169 -9.21 3.20 -12.89
CA THR A 169 -8.68 2.75 -11.61
C THR A 169 -7.69 1.61 -11.78
N VAL A 170 -6.69 1.55 -10.90
CA VAL A 170 -5.73 0.44 -10.78
C VAL A 170 -5.61 0.08 -9.30
N VAL A 171 -5.63 -1.21 -9.01
CA VAL A 171 -5.55 -1.74 -7.64
C VAL A 171 -4.21 -2.43 -7.43
N LEU A 172 -3.50 -2.07 -6.36
CA LEU A 172 -2.22 -2.66 -5.99
C LEU A 172 -2.35 -3.41 -4.66
N ARG A 173 -2.25 -4.74 -4.66
CA ARG A 173 -2.18 -5.58 -3.45
C ARG A 173 -0.74 -5.62 -2.94
N TYR A 174 -0.44 -4.83 -1.92
CA TYR A 174 0.88 -4.86 -1.30
C TYR A 174 1.07 -6.10 -0.45
N PHE A 175 2.25 -6.70 -0.57
CA PHE A 175 2.74 -7.71 0.37
C PHE A 175 3.41 -7.03 1.57
N ASN A 176 4.36 -7.64 2.25
CA ASN A 176 4.88 -7.08 3.49
C ASN A 176 5.89 -5.96 3.20
N VAL A 177 5.44 -4.72 3.28
CA VAL A 177 6.27 -3.55 2.97
C VAL A 177 7.26 -3.29 4.11
N PHE A 178 8.54 -3.05 3.77
CA PHE A 178 9.60 -2.67 4.69
C PHE A 178 10.41 -1.49 4.14
N GLY A 179 11.26 -0.87 4.97
CA GLY A 179 12.15 0.20 4.55
C GLY A 179 12.04 1.46 5.39
N ASP A 180 12.53 2.58 4.86
CA ASP A 180 12.63 3.86 5.54
C ASP A 180 11.28 4.36 6.05
N ARG A 181 11.24 4.88 7.29
CA ARG A 181 10.04 5.37 7.98
C ARG A 181 9.02 4.28 8.36
N SER A 182 9.41 3.00 8.28
CA SER A 182 8.56 1.92 8.77
C SER A 182 8.29 2.11 10.27
N PRO A 183 7.04 1.95 10.75
CA PRO A 183 6.74 2.02 12.17
C PRO A 183 7.54 0.99 12.96
N THR A 184 8.16 1.42 14.06
CA THR A 184 8.98 0.56 14.93
C THR A 184 8.33 0.28 16.26
N ARG A 185 7.34 1.10 16.67
CA ARG A 185 6.63 1.02 17.95
C ARG A 185 5.20 0.53 17.79
N GLY A 186 4.65 0.09 18.91
CA GLY A 186 3.31 -0.48 18.95
C GLY A 186 3.30 -1.99 18.75
N GLN A 187 2.28 -2.61 19.30
CA GLN A 187 2.09 -4.07 19.30
C GLN A 187 1.94 -4.66 17.88
N TYR A 188 1.60 -3.80 16.91
CA TYR A 188 1.25 -4.18 15.54
C TYR A 188 2.17 -3.57 14.48
N ALA A 189 3.37 -3.14 14.88
CA ALA A 189 4.39 -2.69 13.93
C ALA A 189 4.87 -3.87 13.05
N PRO A 190 5.34 -3.61 11.81
CA PRO A 190 5.95 -4.64 10.97
C PRO A 190 7.12 -5.34 11.65
N VAL A 191 7.29 -6.63 11.42
CA VAL A 191 8.27 -7.48 12.12
C VAL A 191 9.70 -6.94 12.02
N ILE A 192 10.10 -6.43 10.86
CA ILE A 192 11.45 -5.85 10.65
C ILE A 192 11.63 -4.61 11.55
N GLY A 193 10.63 -3.72 11.63
CA GLY A 193 10.68 -2.55 12.50
C GLY A 193 10.76 -2.92 13.99
N ILE A 194 10.02 -3.95 14.40
CA ILE A 194 10.10 -4.48 15.78
C ILE A 194 11.51 -5.01 16.06
N PHE A 195 12.07 -5.82 15.18
CA PHE A 195 13.39 -6.43 15.35
C PHE A 195 14.50 -5.38 15.36
N GLN A 196 14.47 -4.39 14.50
CA GLN A 196 15.42 -3.28 14.51
C GLN A 196 15.38 -2.51 15.83
N ARG A 197 14.19 -2.13 16.30
CA ARG A 197 14.05 -1.46 17.60
C ARG A 197 14.60 -2.31 18.75
N GLN A 198 14.31 -3.62 18.77
CA GLN A 198 14.81 -4.52 19.80
C GLN A 198 16.33 -4.63 19.78
N LYS A 199 16.92 -4.76 18.57
CA LYS A 199 18.38 -4.75 18.39
C LYS A 199 19.01 -3.45 18.94
N ASP A 200 18.45 -2.30 18.55
CA ASP A 200 18.95 -0.97 18.98
C ASP A 200 18.85 -0.78 20.49
N ALA A 201 17.86 -1.39 21.13
CA ALA A 201 17.68 -1.40 22.58
C ALA A 201 18.50 -2.48 23.31
N GLY A 202 19.32 -3.28 22.60
CA GLY A 202 20.07 -4.39 23.18
C GLY A 202 19.20 -5.57 23.66
N GLN A 203 17.95 -5.61 23.26
CA GLN A 203 16.96 -6.65 23.63
C GLN A 203 17.03 -7.85 22.68
N ALA A 204 16.58 -9.02 23.15
CA ALA A 204 16.40 -10.17 22.30
C ALA A 204 15.26 -9.93 21.29
N LEU A 205 15.44 -10.39 20.04
CA LEU A 205 14.39 -10.38 19.03
C LEU A 205 13.29 -11.36 19.42
N THR A 206 12.03 -10.91 19.45
CA THR A 206 10.89 -11.75 19.83
C THR A 206 10.28 -12.43 18.60
N ILE A 207 10.56 -13.71 18.43
CA ILE A 207 10.06 -14.53 17.32
C ILE A 207 8.73 -15.19 17.74
N VAL A 208 7.67 -14.97 16.97
CA VAL A 208 6.36 -15.61 17.21
C VAL A 208 6.39 -17.04 16.69
N GLY A 209 5.91 -18.00 17.49
CA GLY A 209 5.96 -19.43 17.17
C GLY A 209 7.39 -19.93 17.05
N ASP A 210 7.67 -20.75 16.05
CA ASP A 210 8.99 -21.33 15.74
C ASP A 210 9.78 -20.52 14.70
N GLY A 211 9.23 -19.43 14.20
CA GLY A 211 9.85 -18.60 13.16
C GLY A 211 9.78 -19.18 11.75
N SER A 212 9.08 -20.30 11.53
CA SER A 212 8.94 -20.93 10.21
C SER A 212 8.00 -20.19 9.26
N GLN A 213 7.18 -19.27 9.78
CA GLN A 213 6.26 -18.47 8.96
C GLN A 213 7.05 -17.72 7.87
N ARG A 214 6.50 -17.74 6.66
CA ARG A 214 7.14 -17.14 5.48
C ARG A 214 6.43 -15.88 5.05
N ARG A 215 7.20 -14.86 4.70
CA ARG A 215 6.67 -13.57 4.20
C ARG A 215 7.42 -13.15 2.94
N ASP A 216 6.65 -12.66 1.98
CA ASP A 216 7.19 -11.90 0.85
C ASP A 216 7.35 -10.45 1.30
N PHE A 217 8.58 -9.96 1.29
CA PHE A 217 8.94 -8.61 1.72
C PHE A 217 9.29 -7.74 0.52
N VAL A 218 8.59 -6.63 0.35
CA VAL A 218 8.83 -5.65 -0.72
C VAL A 218 9.29 -4.32 -0.15
N HIS A 219 10.33 -3.73 -0.72
CA HIS A 219 10.86 -2.46 -0.23
C HIS A 219 9.95 -1.29 -0.57
N VAL A 220 9.83 -0.32 0.35
CA VAL A 220 8.92 0.83 0.21
C VAL A 220 9.21 1.69 -1.02
N LYS A 221 10.47 1.79 -1.46
CA LYS A 221 10.85 2.49 -2.71
C LYS A 221 10.34 1.75 -3.95
N ASP A 222 10.36 0.42 -3.93
CA ASP A 222 9.77 -0.40 -5.00
C ASP A 222 8.25 -0.24 -5.04
N VAL A 223 7.60 -0.16 -3.87
CA VAL A 223 6.16 0.15 -3.77
C VAL A 223 5.85 1.54 -4.32
N ALA A 224 6.65 2.56 -3.99
CA ALA A 224 6.49 3.91 -4.53
C ALA A 224 6.61 3.93 -6.06
N ARG A 225 7.61 3.22 -6.61
CA ARG A 225 7.79 3.06 -8.05
C ARG A 225 6.63 2.30 -8.71
N ALA A 226 6.10 1.25 -8.07
CA ALA A 226 4.92 0.53 -8.57
C ALA A 226 3.69 1.44 -8.67
N ASN A 227 3.44 2.28 -7.65
CA ASN A 227 2.36 3.27 -7.67
C ASN A 227 2.51 4.24 -8.83
N TYR A 228 3.69 4.84 -8.97
CA TYR A 228 3.98 5.79 -10.05
C TYR A 228 3.77 5.14 -11.43
N MET A 229 4.32 3.96 -11.65
CA MET A 229 4.18 3.24 -12.92
C MET A 229 2.72 2.86 -13.18
N ALA A 230 1.98 2.40 -12.17
CA ALA A 230 0.55 2.12 -12.30
C ALA A 230 -0.28 3.35 -12.69
N ALA A 231 0.12 4.56 -12.22
CA ALA A 231 -0.56 5.79 -12.57
C ALA A 231 -0.21 6.33 -13.97
N THR A 232 1.05 6.17 -14.40
CA THR A 232 1.59 6.90 -15.56
C THR A 232 1.88 6.04 -16.78
N SER A 233 2.09 4.73 -16.61
CA SER A 233 2.32 3.83 -17.75
C SER A 233 1.11 3.83 -18.68
N PRO A 234 1.33 3.90 -20.01
CA PRO A 234 0.28 3.52 -20.93
C PRO A 234 -0.08 2.08 -20.56
N LEU A 235 -1.30 1.85 -20.08
CA LEU A 235 -1.81 0.51 -19.95
C LEU A 235 -1.81 -0.05 -21.35
N LEU A 236 -0.88 -0.96 -21.64
CA LEU A 236 -0.65 -1.47 -22.96
C LEU A 236 -1.94 -2.12 -23.43
N TYR A 237 -2.62 -1.47 -24.37
CA TYR A 237 -3.61 -2.08 -25.22
C TYR A 237 -2.87 -3.12 -26.07
N HIS A 238 -2.70 -4.33 -25.55
CA HIS A 238 -2.38 -5.44 -26.40
C HIS A 238 -3.63 -5.77 -27.20
N ASP A 239 -3.50 -5.74 -28.51
CA ASP A 239 -4.51 -6.14 -29.47
C ASP A 239 -5.33 -7.33 -28.96
N GLN A 240 -6.63 -7.12 -28.81
CA GLN A 240 -7.62 -8.10 -28.38
C GLN A 240 -7.67 -8.36 -26.85
N ILE A 241 -8.67 -7.72 -26.24
CA ILE A 241 -9.27 -8.11 -24.96
C ILE A 241 -8.53 -7.56 -23.74
N ASP A 242 -9.32 -6.88 -22.96
CA ASP A 242 -9.22 -6.43 -21.58
C ASP A 242 -8.44 -5.13 -21.38
N ASN A 243 -9.25 -4.13 -21.27
CA ASN A 243 -9.00 -2.89 -20.58
C ASN A 243 -8.53 -3.24 -19.16
N HIS A 244 -7.23 -3.13 -18.86
CA HIS A 244 -6.67 -3.45 -17.53
C HIS A 244 -7.09 -2.44 -16.45
N LEU A 245 -8.05 -1.60 -16.77
CA LEU A 245 -8.68 -0.66 -15.85
C LEU A 245 -9.57 -1.42 -14.86
N GLY A 246 -9.50 -1.04 -13.60
CA GLY A 246 -10.17 -1.74 -12.51
C GLY A 246 -9.51 -3.05 -12.10
N GLU A 247 -8.34 -3.37 -12.69
CA GLU A 247 -7.61 -4.61 -12.45
C GLU A 247 -6.74 -4.55 -11.19
N VAL A 248 -6.57 -5.73 -10.60
CA VAL A 248 -5.72 -5.95 -9.42
C VAL A 248 -4.34 -6.40 -9.87
N PHE A 249 -3.29 -5.89 -9.21
CA PHE A 249 -1.89 -6.30 -9.39
C PHE A 249 -1.23 -6.58 -8.05
N ASN A 250 -0.46 -7.65 -7.99
CA ASN A 250 0.39 -7.95 -6.84
C ASN A 250 1.65 -7.08 -6.85
N VAL A 251 1.97 -6.49 -5.69
CA VAL A 251 3.20 -5.75 -5.43
C VAL A 251 3.93 -6.43 -4.29
N GLY A 252 4.76 -7.39 -4.64
CA GLY A 252 5.60 -8.19 -3.76
C GLY A 252 7.00 -8.31 -4.34
N SER A 253 7.90 -9.03 -3.66
CA SER A 253 9.24 -9.31 -4.20
C SER A 253 9.28 -10.53 -5.13
N GLY A 254 8.25 -11.38 -5.09
CA GLY A 254 8.29 -12.68 -5.77
C GLY A 254 9.28 -13.66 -5.10
N THR A 255 9.70 -13.36 -3.88
CA THR A 255 10.56 -14.20 -3.03
C THR A 255 10.03 -14.17 -1.60
N CYS A 256 10.06 -15.29 -0.90
CA CYS A 256 9.63 -15.31 0.49
C CYS A 256 10.70 -15.85 1.43
N TYR A 257 10.83 -15.20 2.58
CA TYR A 257 11.77 -15.54 3.64
C TYR A 257 11.03 -15.97 4.90
N THR A 258 11.62 -16.88 5.68
CA THR A 258 11.10 -17.21 7.00
C THR A 258 11.40 -16.05 7.97
N ILE A 259 10.55 -15.89 8.99
CA ILE A 259 10.81 -14.92 10.05
C ILE A 259 12.16 -15.21 10.74
N GLN A 260 12.53 -16.50 10.85
CA GLN A 260 13.83 -16.92 11.35
C GLN A 260 15.00 -16.41 10.49
N GLN A 261 14.89 -16.45 9.16
CA GLN A 261 15.93 -15.92 8.26
C GLN A 261 16.10 -14.40 8.46
N ILE A 262 15.00 -13.66 8.57
CA ILE A 262 15.04 -12.22 8.84
C ILE A 262 15.65 -11.93 10.22
N ALA A 263 15.25 -12.68 11.25
CA ALA A 263 15.82 -12.51 12.59
C ALA A 263 17.33 -12.75 12.60
N ASN A 264 17.81 -13.82 11.95
CA ASN A 264 19.23 -14.15 11.85
C ASN A 264 20.04 -13.07 11.14
N ALA A 265 19.47 -12.42 10.12
CA ALA A 265 20.12 -11.31 9.42
C ALA A 265 20.25 -10.05 10.29
N ILE A 266 19.39 -9.89 11.30
CA ILE A 266 19.38 -8.71 12.18
C ILE A 266 20.21 -8.94 13.45
N SER A 267 19.96 -10.04 14.19
CA SER A 267 20.65 -10.38 15.44
C SER A 267 20.50 -11.84 15.81
N LEU A 268 21.53 -12.44 16.41
CA LEU A 268 21.47 -13.79 16.97
C LEU A 268 20.92 -13.81 18.43
N ASN A 269 20.75 -12.66 19.07
CA ASN A 269 20.08 -12.55 20.36
C ASN A 269 18.56 -12.65 20.16
N GLN A 270 17.98 -13.83 20.38
CA GLN A 270 16.60 -14.17 20.01
C GLN A 270 15.88 -14.87 21.16
N THR A 271 14.56 -14.69 21.23
CA THR A 271 13.65 -15.41 22.12
C THR A 271 12.35 -15.72 21.40
N TYR A 272 11.69 -16.80 21.78
CA TYR A 272 10.47 -17.27 21.14
C TYR A 272 9.26 -16.96 22.04
N ILE A 273 8.17 -16.52 21.42
CA ILE A 273 6.91 -16.20 22.08
C ILE A 273 5.76 -17.03 21.45
N PRO A 274 4.66 -17.26 22.18
CA PRO A 274 3.54 -18.07 21.67
C PRO A 274 2.97 -17.55 20.36
N GLU A 275 2.43 -18.45 19.54
CA GLU A 275 1.75 -18.15 18.29
C GLU A 275 0.55 -17.22 18.50
N ARG A 276 0.28 -16.38 17.48
CA ARG A 276 -0.89 -15.50 17.44
C ARG A 276 -1.98 -16.11 16.56
N LYS A 277 -3.22 -16.07 17.03
CA LYS A 277 -4.37 -16.51 16.23
C LYS A 277 -4.66 -15.55 15.09
N GLY A 278 -5.04 -16.09 13.92
CA GLY A 278 -5.49 -15.29 12.77
C GLY A 278 -4.37 -14.77 11.87
N GLU A 279 -3.12 -15.15 12.09
CA GLU A 279 -2.01 -14.85 11.18
C GLU A 279 -1.87 -15.96 10.12
N MET A 280 -1.62 -15.56 8.87
CA MET A 280 -1.32 -16.50 7.78
C MET A 280 0.07 -17.10 7.96
N ASN A 281 0.24 -18.39 7.63
CA ASN A 281 1.56 -19.03 7.68
C ASN A 281 2.49 -18.57 6.58
N THR A 282 1.97 -18.35 5.36
CA THR A 282 2.79 -17.95 4.21
C THR A 282 2.09 -16.87 3.40
N THR A 283 2.85 -15.84 3.01
CA THR A 283 2.46 -14.89 1.97
C THR A 283 3.53 -14.91 0.88
N PHE A 284 3.14 -15.10 -0.38
CA PHE A 284 4.08 -15.23 -1.49
C PHE A 284 3.41 -14.75 -2.79
N ALA A 285 3.91 -13.66 -3.37
CA ALA A 285 3.38 -13.05 -4.58
C ALA A 285 3.82 -13.77 -5.86
N ASP A 286 2.90 -14.01 -6.78
CA ASP A 286 3.25 -14.06 -8.20
C ASP A 286 3.18 -12.63 -8.75
N ILE A 287 4.29 -12.13 -9.29
CA ILE A 287 4.42 -10.78 -9.84
C ILE A 287 4.41 -10.76 -11.38
N THR A 288 4.07 -11.88 -12.01
CA THR A 288 4.11 -12.02 -13.47
C THR A 288 3.19 -11.04 -14.17
N LYS A 289 2.01 -10.76 -13.60
CA LYS A 289 1.01 -9.85 -14.19
C LYS A 289 1.51 -8.41 -14.23
N ILE A 290 2.02 -7.90 -13.11
CA ILE A 290 2.51 -6.51 -13.03
C ILE A 290 3.76 -6.31 -13.89
N ASP A 291 4.66 -7.30 -13.97
CA ASP A 291 5.82 -7.28 -14.86
C ASP A 291 5.40 -7.16 -16.32
N LYS A 292 4.50 -8.04 -16.79
CA LYS A 292 4.06 -8.06 -18.19
C LYS A 292 3.29 -6.81 -18.61
N LEU A 293 2.42 -6.28 -17.75
CA LEU A 293 1.45 -5.25 -18.14
C LEU A 293 1.87 -3.83 -17.75
N ILE A 294 2.68 -3.68 -16.73
CA ILE A 294 3.18 -2.38 -16.24
C ILE A 294 4.69 -2.26 -16.42
N GLY A 295 5.41 -3.39 -16.58
CA GLY A 295 6.88 -3.41 -16.70
C GLY A 295 7.59 -3.21 -15.36
N TRP A 296 6.89 -3.44 -14.23
CA TRP A 296 7.47 -3.25 -12.90
C TRP A 296 8.04 -4.56 -12.35
N LYS A 297 9.22 -4.45 -11.72
CA LYS A 297 9.87 -5.51 -10.92
C LYS A 297 10.46 -4.92 -9.64
N PRO A 298 10.53 -5.68 -8.53
CA PRO A 298 11.26 -5.24 -7.35
C PRO A 298 12.76 -5.16 -7.65
N GLU A 299 13.45 -4.22 -7.01
CA GLU A 299 14.89 -4.01 -7.19
C GLU A 299 15.69 -4.21 -5.89
N ILE A 300 15.03 -4.18 -4.73
CA ILE A 300 15.68 -4.19 -3.43
C ILE A 300 15.30 -5.46 -2.67
N ASP A 301 16.27 -6.36 -2.49
CA ASP A 301 16.10 -7.56 -1.66
C ASP A 301 16.21 -7.22 -0.17
N VAL A 302 15.37 -7.86 0.65
CA VAL A 302 15.31 -7.58 2.09
C VAL A 302 16.58 -8.00 2.83
N LEU A 303 17.21 -9.12 2.46
CA LEU A 303 18.43 -9.57 3.13
C LEU A 303 19.64 -8.71 2.75
N ASP A 304 19.65 -8.16 1.53
CA ASP A 304 20.70 -7.22 1.12
C ASP A 304 20.53 -5.86 1.81
N TRP A 305 19.30 -5.40 1.99
CA TRP A 305 19.00 -4.16 2.70
C TRP A 305 19.32 -4.24 4.21
N LEU A 306 19.24 -5.44 4.82
CA LEU A 306 19.51 -5.66 6.25
C LEU A 306 21.01 -5.76 6.58
N LYS A 307 21.90 -5.91 5.60
CA LYS A 307 23.39 -5.92 5.76
C LYS A 307 23.92 -4.52 6.07
#